data_ca8bd166e13d7d11b58d6860f2710e5a
#
_entry.id   ca8bd166e13d7d11b58d6860f2710e5a
#
_cell.length_a   1.000
_cell.length_b   1.000
_cell.length_c   1.000
_cell.angle_alpha   90.00
_cell.angle_beta   90.00
_cell.angle_gamma   90.00
#
_symmetry.space_group_name_H-M   'P 1'
#
loop_
_entity.id
_entity.type
_entity.pdbx_description
1 polymer ?
#
loop_
_entity_poly.entity_id
_entity_poly.type
_entity_poly.pdbx_seq_one_letter_code
_entity_poly.pdbx_strand_id
1 'polypeptide(L)'
;MVLGVAAAWFAITKSKVRAIWCYLCMVVCFFAIIMGSSDNAYLALAALFGFLPLILFKSKTGIRRYLLIIATFGTVIQCIDFINQAYADTVIGLDSLFEILTNFNGLIYVAAGLWVAYIAACLLSKYSRNWTGSVSPALVYGWAGFLLLSVLLAGFLLFHANVGGNAEKYGALEKYLVFNDSWGTNRGYIWRKSFELYRDFKPMHKLFGHGADTFGILTVSKLGAEMPERFENAHNEYLQYFITIGPMGLISYVAFLGSAVTRMWKSLETKPYIIGCCFAIICYITQAVVNISVPITSPVMWMLLSIGMAACNQRNID
;
A
#
# COMPACT_ATOMS: atom_id res chain seq x y z
N MET A 1 1.31 -5.65 5.54
CA MET A 1 0.62 -5.76 6.84
C MET A 1 1.55 -5.60 8.03
N VAL A 2 2.59 -6.41 8.21
CA VAL A 2 3.53 -6.31 9.38
C VAL A 2 4.13 -4.92 9.51
N LEU A 3 4.60 -4.33 8.42
CA LEU A 3 5.08 -2.95 8.39
C LEU A 3 4.01 -1.95 8.85
N GLY A 4 2.76 -2.12 8.39
CA GLY A 4 1.65 -1.25 8.80
C GLY A 4 1.41 -1.29 10.31
N VAL A 5 1.46 -2.48 10.92
CA VAL A 5 1.38 -2.64 12.38
C VAL A 5 2.57 -1.98 13.07
N ALA A 6 3.80 -2.28 12.63
CA ALA A 6 5.02 -1.80 13.26
C ALA A 6 5.15 -0.27 13.20
N ALA A 7 4.97 0.32 12.01
CA ALA A 7 5.06 1.77 11.81
C ALA A 7 3.96 2.53 12.57
N ALA A 8 2.73 2.02 12.52
CA ALA A 8 1.61 2.67 13.20
C ALA A 8 1.74 2.58 14.73
N TRP A 9 2.13 1.44 15.28
CA TRP A 9 2.39 1.31 16.71
C TRP A 9 3.62 2.09 17.16
N PHE A 10 4.72 2.07 16.38
CA PHE A 10 5.85 2.94 16.63
C PHE A 10 5.40 4.40 16.77
N ALA A 11 4.51 4.84 15.89
CA ALA A 11 4.06 6.21 15.81
C ALA A 11 3.30 6.71 17.06
N ILE A 12 2.68 5.81 17.84
CA ILE A 12 1.84 6.20 18.99
C ILE A 12 2.36 5.73 20.36
N THR A 13 3.24 4.70 20.40
CA THR A 13 3.67 4.11 21.67
C THR A 13 4.43 5.09 22.56
N LYS A 14 4.12 5.08 23.87
CA LYS A 14 4.86 5.87 24.89
C LYS A 14 6.00 5.07 25.53
N SER A 15 5.97 3.74 25.43
CA SER A 15 7.01 2.86 25.98
C SER A 15 8.26 2.87 25.11
N LYS A 16 9.41 3.18 25.69
CA LYS A 16 10.71 3.16 24.99
C LYS A 16 11.04 1.76 24.41
N VAL A 17 10.82 0.72 25.21
CA VAL A 17 11.08 -0.67 24.80
C VAL A 17 10.24 -1.05 23.59
N ARG A 18 8.91 -0.80 23.64
CA ARG A 18 8.02 -1.06 22.50
C ARG A 18 8.40 -0.22 21.28
N ALA A 19 8.81 1.03 21.47
CA ALA A 19 9.26 1.88 20.35
C ALA A 19 10.48 1.29 19.67
N ILE A 20 11.47 0.80 20.42
CA ILE A 20 12.66 0.17 19.86
C ILE A 20 12.29 -1.10 19.08
N TRP A 21 11.46 -1.98 19.65
CA TRP A 21 11.02 -3.20 18.96
C TRP A 21 10.24 -2.89 17.67
N CYS A 22 9.27 -1.97 17.73
CA CYS A 22 8.53 -1.57 16.53
C CYS A 22 9.45 -0.95 15.48
N TYR A 23 10.45 -0.16 15.89
CA TYR A 23 11.43 0.44 14.99
C TYR A 23 12.30 -0.61 14.30
N LEU A 24 12.83 -1.58 15.05
CA LEU A 24 13.60 -2.67 14.49
C LEU A 24 12.78 -3.53 13.51
N CYS A 25 11.56 -3.88 13.89
CA CYS A 25 10.62 -4.56 12.98
C CYS A 25 10.37 -3.76 11.70
N MET A 26 10.20 -2.44 11.82
CA MET A 26 9.99 -1.55 10.68
C MET A 26 11.19 -1.53 9.74
N VAL A 27 12.42 -1.43 10.26
CA VAL A 27 13.66 -1.46 9.46
C VAL A 27 13.77 -2.78 8.71
N VAL A 28 13.57 -3.91 9.40
CA VAL A 28 13.57 -5.24 8.77
C VAL A 28 12.50 -5.36 7.69
N CYS A 29 11.30 -4.83 7.95
CA CYS A 29 10.22 -4.84 6.95
C CYS A 29 10.53 -3.97 5.73
N PHE A 30 11.16 -2.80 5.89
CA PHE A 30 11.58 -1.97 4.76
C PHE A 30 12.62 -2.71 3.91
N PHE A 31 13.62 -3.29 4.55
CA PHE A 31 14.60 -4.11 3.86
C PHE A 31 13.95 -5.28 3.12
N ALA A 32 13.09 -6.05 3.79
CA ALA A 32 12.42 -7.20 3.21
C ALA A 32 11.49 -6.85 2.02
N ILE A 33 10.83 -5.67 2.06
CA ILE A 33 9.97 -5.20 0.96
C ILE A 33 10.80 -4.91 -0.28
N ILE A 34 11.93 -4.25 -0.13
CA ILE A 34 12.81 -3.91 -1.25
C ILE A 34 13.47 -5.17 -1.81
N MET A 35 14.03 -6.02 -0.94
CA MET A 35 14.68 -7.27 -1.35
C MET A 35 13.70 -8.31 -1.92
N GLY A 36 12.41 -8.17 -1.62
CA GLY A 36 11.37 -9.01 -2.18
C GLY A 36 11.06 -8.75 -3.66
N SER A 37 11.66 -7.72 -4.26
CA SER A 37 11.55 -7.35 -5.68
C SER A 37 10.12 -7.43 -6.21
N SER A 38 9.18 -6.81 -5.46
CA SER A 38 7.75 -6.84 -5.79
C SER A 38 7.18 -5.43 -5.89
N ASP A 39 6.97 -4.95 -7.11
CA ASP A 39 6.38 -3.64 -7.41
C ASP A 39 5.06 -3.40 -6.66
N ASN A 40 4.31 -4.47 -6.40
CA ASN A 40 3.02 -4.40 -5.70
C ASN A 40 3.14 -3.89 -4.26
N ALA A 41 4.26 -4.13 -3.60
CA ALA A 41 4.48 -3.73 -2.21
C ALA A 41 4.61 -2.20 -2.06
N TYR A 42 5.08 -1.50 -3.10
CA TYR A 42 5.18 -0.04 -3.09
C TYR A 42 3.80 0.64 -3.03
N LEU A 43 2.75 -0.02 -3.54
CA LEU A 43 1.39 0.49 -3.41
C LEU A 43 0.92 0.48 -1.95
N ALA A 44 1.26 -0.58 -1.19
CA ALA A 44 1.01 -0.64 0.25
C ALA A 44 1.83 0.40 1.03
N LEU A 45 3.09 0.66 0.61
CA LEU A 45 3.91 1.74 1.17
C LEU A 45 3.31 3.11 0.91
N ALA A 46 2.84 3.36 -0.31
CA ALA A 46 2.16 4.61 -0.67
C ALA A 46 0.90 4.83 0.20
N ALA A 47 0.11 3.79 0.43
CA ALA A 47 -1.03 3.86 1.34
C ALA A 47 -0.60 4.14 2.80
N LEU A 48 0.43 3.46 3.30
CA LEU A 48 0.95 3.69 4.65
C LEU A 48 1.44 5.13 4.81
N PHE A 49 2.32 5.58 3.92
CA PHE A 49 2.89 6.93 3.98
C PHE A 49 1.86 8.02 3.69
N GLY A 50 0.86 7.74 2.86
CA GLY A 50 -0.22 8.66 2.56
C GLY A 50 -1.20 8.85 3.71
N PHE A 51 -1.71 7.75 4.27
CA PHE A 51 -2.79 7.85 5.27
C PHE A 51 -2.29 8.05 6.71
N LEU A 52 -1.09 7.59 7.06
CA LEU A 52 -0.56 7.73 8.42
C LEU A 52 -0.45 9.19 8.88
N PRO A 53 -0.02 10.17 8.05
CA PRO A 53 0.00 11.58 8.42
C PRO A 53 -1.35 12.18 8.80
N LEU A 54 -2.47 11.67 8.26
CA LEU A 54 -3.81 12.15 8.62
C LEU A 54 -4.10 12.00 10.13
N ILE A 55 -3.39 11.07 10.78
CA ILE A 55 -3.45 10.88 12.23
C ILE A 55 -2.30 11.60 12.92
N LEU A 56 -1.08 11.45 12.42
CA LEU A 56 0.12 11.90 13.09
C LEU A 56 0.31 13.42 13.06
N PHE A 57 -0.14 14.10 12.00
CA PHE A 57 0.01 15.55 11.86
C PHE A 57 -0.90 16.35 12.79
N LYS A 58 -1.75 15.69 13.56
CA LYS A 58 -2.49 16.32 14.67
C LYS A 58 -1.58 16.72 15.84
N SER A 59 -0.33 16.21 15.91
CA SER A 59 0.59 16.51 17.01
C SER A 59 2.03 16.64 16.54
N LYS A 60 2.80 17.51 17.21
CA LYS A 60 4.23 17.72 16.93
C LYS A 60 5.05 16.43 17.14
N THR A 61 4.69 15.61 18.14
CA THR A 61 5.30 14.30 18.37
C THR A 61 5.01 13.34 17.21
N GLY A 62 3.80 13.37 16.67
CA GLY A 62 3.43 12.57 15.50
C GLY A 62 4.24 12.97 14.27
N ILE A 63 4.38 14.27 13.99
CA ILE A 63 5.21 14.76 12.88
C ILE A 63 6.64 14.26 13.02
N ARG A 64 7.26 14.42 14.20
CA ARG A 64 8.61 13.94 14.46
C ARG A 64 8.77 12.44 14.20
N ARG A 65 7.81 11.63 14.65
CA ARG A 65 7.84 10.18 14.41
C ARG A 65 7.64 9.83 12.95
N TYR A 66 6.78 10.54 12.26
CA TYR A 66 6.61 10.36 10.82
C TYR A 66 7.89 10.70 10.05
N LEU A 67 8.56 11.81 10.38
CA LEU A 67 9.86 12.16 9.79
C LEU A 67 10.89 11.05 9.99
N LEU A 68 10.95 10.45 11.18
CA LEU A 68 11.85 9.31 11.42
C LEU A 68 11.50 8.10 10.57
N ILE A 69 10.22 7.78 10.40
CA ILE A 69 9.76 6.65 9.56
C ILE A 69 10.24 6.84 8.12
N ILE A 70 9.96 7.99 7.51
CA ILE A 70 10.33 8.24 6.10
C ILE A 70 11.83 8.44 5.91
N ALA A 71 12.54 9.06 6.88
CA ALA A 71 14.00 9.18 6.85
C ALA A 71 14.67 7.79 6.91
N THR A 72 14.15 6.90 7.77
CA THR A 72 14.63 5.51 7.86
C THR A 72 14.40 4.76 6.56
N PHE A 73 13.23 4.89 5.93
CA PHE A 73 12.95 4.29 4.63
C PHE A 73 13.94 4.77 3.56
N GLY A 74 14.16 6.09 3.46
CA GLY A 74 15.15 6.66 2.55
C GLY A 74 16.57 6.14 2.81
N THR A 75 16.96 5.97 4.09
CA THR A 75 18.25 5.38 4.45
C THR A 75 18.37 3.93 4.01
N VAL A 76 17.33 3.12 4.23
CA VAL A 76 17.33 1.70 3.81
C VAL A 76 17.49 1.60 2.29
N ILE A 77 16.79 2.42 1.51
CA ILE A 77 16.96 2.47 0.04
C ILE A 77 18.41 2.80 -0.32
N GLN A 78 19.00 3.84 0.29
CA GLN A 78 20.38 4.24 -0.02
C GLN A 78 21.41 3.16 0.37
N CYS A 79 21.21 2.48 1.50
CA CYS A 79 22.08 1.37 1.91
C CYS A 79 22.02 0.20 0.93
N ILE A 80 20.80 -0.16 0.48
CA ILE A 80 20.63 -1.25 -0.49
C ILE A 80 21.22 -0.86 -1.84
N ASP A 81 21.00 0.37 -2.29
CA ASP A 81 21.56 0.89 -3.54
C ASP A 81 23.09 0.88 -3.53
N PHE A 82 23.69 1.34 -2.43
CA PHE A 82 25.13 1.29 -2.24
C PHE A 82 25.68 -0.16 -2.33
N ILE A 83 25.01 -1.12 -1.68
CA ILE A 83 25.38 -2.53 -1.75
C ILE A 83 25.22 -3.06 -3.18
N ASN A 84 24.10 -2.74 -3.84
CA ASN A 84 23.82 -3.17 -5.20
C ASN A 84 24.87 -2.66 -6.20
N GLN A 85 25.31 -1.42 -6.04
CA GLN A 85 26.36 -0.85 -6.88
C GLN A 85 27.77 -1.42 -6.55
N ALA A 86 28.08 -1.59 -5.25
CA ALA A 86 29.38 -2.09 -4.82
C ALA A 86 29.64 -3.58 -5.22
N TYR A 87 28.57 -4.35 -5.38
CA TYR A 87 28.61 -5.77 -5.69
C TYR A 87 27.85 -6.11 -6.98
N ALA A 88 27.82 -5.20 -7.95
CA ALA A 88 27.05 -5.34 -9.19
C ALA A 88 27.32 -6.64 -9.95
N ASP A 89 28.56 -7.16 -9.87
CA ASP A 89 28.95 -8.42 -10.55
C ASP A 89 28.43 -9.69 -9.85
N THR A 90 27.94 -9.57 -8.60
CA THR A 90 27.55 -10.72 -7.77
C THR A 90 26.09 -10.72 -7.36
N VAL A 91 25.41 -9.59 -7.44
CA VAL A 91 23.98 -9.47 -7.12
C VAL A 91 23.13 -9.54 -8.39
N ILE A 92 21.95 -10.15 -8.27
CA ILE A 92 21.02 -10.31 -9.42
C ILE A 92 20.39 -8.97 -9.83
N GLY A 93 20.51 -7.93 -9.00
CA GLY A 93 19.81 -6.66 -9.16
C GLY A 93 18.46 -6.63 -8.44
N LEU A 94 17.74 -5.54 -8.61
CA LEU A 94 16.46 -5.27 -7.93
C LEU A 94 15.38 -4.93 -8.97
N ASP A 95 14.15 -4.75 -8.50
CA ASP A 95 13.05 -4.40 -9.37
C ASP A 95 13.23 -2.99 -9.98
N SER A 96 12.54 -2.77 -11.08
CA SER A 96 12.68 -1.54 -11.86
C SER A 96 12.06 -0.31 -11.18
N LEU A 97 11.14 -0.45 -10.21
CA LEU A 97 10.70 0.68 -9.39
C LEU A 97 11.82 1.14 -8.45
N PHE A 98 12.58 0.19 -7.90
CA PHE A 98 13.76 0.51 -7.12
C PHE A 98 14.80 1.26 -7.98
N GLU A 99 15.06 0.77 -9.21
CA GLU A 99 15.98 1.46 -10.14
C GLU A 99 15.50 2.88 -10.48
N ILE A 100 14.22 3.10 -10.73
CA ILE A 100 13.67 4.44 -10.96
C ILE A 100 13.88 5.35 -9.75
N LEU A 101 13.70 4.83 -8.53
CA LEU A 101 13.91 5.59 -7.29
C LEU A 101 15.38 5.93 -7.09
N THR A 102 16.30 5.00 -7.33
CA THR A 102 17.74 5.19 -7.10
C THR A 102 18.43 5.97 -8.19
N ASN A 103 17.96 5.89 -9.44
CA ASN A 103 18.42 6.73 -10.56
C ASN A 103 18.07 8.22 -10.37
N PHE A 104 17.20 8.54 -9.40
CA PHE A 104 16.98 9.93 -9.02
C PHE A 104 18.17 10.46 -8.22
N ASN A 105 19.09 11.16 -8.86
CA ASN A 105 20.32 11.73 -8.27
C ASN A 105 20.08 12.62 -7.03
N GLY A 106 18.82 13.05 -6.79
CA GLY A 106 18.42 13.84 -5.64
C GLY A 106 18.05 13.04 -4.40
N LEU A 107 17.94 11.71 -4.47
CA LEU A 107 17.41 10.88 -3.38
C LEU A 107 18.25 10.99 -2.09
N ILE A 108 19.56 11.04 -2.22
CA ILE A 108 20.47 11.21 -1.07
C ILE A 108 20.24 12.55 -0.35
N TYR A 109 20.01 13.63 -1.11
CA TYR A 109 19.74 14.94 -0.54
C TYR A 109 18.35 14.99 0.12
N VAL A 110 17.36 14.30 -0.44
CA VAL A 110 16.04 14.14 0.18
C VAL A 110 16.15 13.37 1.49
N ALA A 111 16.86 12.25 1.50
CA ALA A 111 17.09 11.46 2.73
C ALA A 111 17.84 12.29 3.79
N ALA A 112 18.91 12.98 3.41
CA ALA A 112 19.65 13.87 4.31
C ALA A 112 18.76 15.01 4.85
N GLY A 113 17.96 15.66 4.00
CA GLY A 113 17.00 16.68 4.39
C GLY A 113 15.96 16.19 5.40
N LEU A 114 15.45 14.96 5.22
CA LEU A 114 14.54 14.32 6.18
C LEU A 114 15.21 14.09 7.55
N TRP A 115 16.47 13.65 7.56
CA TRP A 115 17.24 13.52 8.80
C TRP A 115 17.49 14.87 9.48
N VAL A 116 17.85 15.89 8.72
CA VAL A 116 18.02 17.26 9.26
C VAL A 116 16.70 17.76 9.85
N ALA A 117 15.58 17.57 9.15
CA ALA A 117 14.25 17.94 9.65
C ALA A 117 13.89 17.17 10.93
N TYR A 118 14.19 15.87 10.99
CA TYR A 118 13.98 15.06 12.19
C TYR A 118 14.84 15.53 13.36
N ILE A 119 16.14 15.79 13.15
CA ILE A 119 17.05 16.29 14.18
C ILE A 119 16.59 17.66 14.68
N ALA A 120 16.23 18.55 13.77
CA ALA A 120 15.68 19.87 14.13
C ALA A 120 14.41 19.72 14.98
N ALA A 121 13.49 18.84 14.62
CA ALA A 121 12.31 18.54 15.39
C ALA A 121 12.63 17.97 16.80
N CYS A 122 13.67 17.16 16.92
CA CYS A 122 14.17 16.66 18.20
C CYS A 122 14.75 17.76 19.08
N LEU A 123 15.57 18.66 18.50
CA LEU A 123 16.14 19.81 19.21
C LEU A 123 15.05 20.76 19.68
N LEU A 124 14.13 21.13 18.81
CA LEU A 124 12.97 21.95 19.17
C LEU A 124 12.13 21.31 20.28
N SER A 125 11.95 20.00 20.23
CA SER A 125 11.26 19.24 21.28
C SER A 125 11.96 19.30 22.64
N LYS A 126 13.30 19.40 22.66
CA LYS A 126 14.10 19.46 23.88
C LYS A 126 14.12 20.86 24.48
N TYR A 127 14.23 21.88 23.63
CA TYR A 127 14.45 23.27 24.08
C TYR A 127 13.17 24.11 24.16
N SER A 128 12.08 23.70 23.50
CA SER A 128 10.81 24.42 23.52
C SER A 128 9.85 23.86 24.56
N ARG A 129 9.47 24.69 25.57
CA ARG A 129 8.45 24.35 26.58
C ARG A 129 7.09 23.98 25.97
N ASN A 130 6.78 24.47 24.77
CA ASN A 130 5.50 24.30 24.09
C ASN A 130 5.51 23.22 23.00
N TRP A 131 6.51 22.32 22.98
CA TRP A 131 6.63 21.30 21.92
C TRP A 131 5.53 20.23 21.98
N THR A 132 4.89 20.01 23.13
CA THR A 132 3.83 18.99 23.30
C THR A 132 2.44 19.44 22.84
N GLY A 133 2.32 20.64 22.27
CA GLY A 133 1.04 21.20 21.83
C GLY A 133 0.46 20.53 20.57
N SER A 134 -0.85 20.74 20.39
CA SER A 134 -1.56 20.38 19.15
C SER A 134 -1.01 21.21 17.97
N VAL A 135 -1.12 20.66 16.79
CA VAL A 135 -0.79 21.32 15.51
C VAL A 135 -2.08 21.84 14.90
N SER A 136 -1.98 22.92 14.13
CA SER A 136 -3.13 23.45 13.41
C SER A 136 -3.77 22.37 12.52
N PRO A 137 -5.09 22.20 12.55
CA PRO A 137 -5.82 21.28 11.67
C PRO A 137 -5.56 21.53 10.18
N ALA A 138 -5.13 22.75 9.83
CA ALA A 138 -4.78 23.12 8.46
C ALA A 138 -3.69 22.21 7.86
N LEU A 139 -2.75 21.70 8.68
CA LEU A 139 -1.74 20.77 8.21
C LEU A 139 -2.35 19.43 7.75
N VAL A 140 -3.32 18.91 8.50
CA VAL A 140 -4.02 17.66 8.15
C VAL A 140 -4.86 17.86 6.89
N TYR A 141 -5.58 18.99 6.79
CA TYR A 141 -6.36 19.31 5.58
C TYR A 141 -5.49 19.57 4.37
N GLY A 142 -4.35 20.26 4.55
CA GLY A 142 -3.37 20.47 3.49
C GLY A 142 -2.79 19.14 2.99
N TRP A 143 -2.48 18.22 3.91
CA TRP A 143 -2.03 16.87 3.53
C TRP A 143 -3.12 16.07 2.80
N ALA A 144 -4.37 16.13 3.26
CA ALA A 144 -5.49 15.49 2.58
C ALA A 144 -5.70 16.06 1.16
N GLY A 145 -5.58 17.38 1.01
CA GLY A 145 -5.60 18.05 -0.30
C GLY A 145 -4.45 17.60 -1.21
N PHE A 146 -3.23 17.48 -0.66
CA PHE A 146 -2.08 16.93 -1.38
C PHE A 146 -2.34 15.48 -1.86
N LEU A 147 -2.90 14.62 -1.01
CA LEU A 147 -3.24 13.24 -1.41
C LEU A 147 -4.29 13.23 -2.54
N LEU A 148 -5.33 14.04 -2.42
CA LEU A 148 -6.35 14.15 -3.46
C LEU A 148 -5.73 14.60 -4.79
N LEU A 149 -4.90 15.64 -4.75
CA LEU A 149 -4.20 16.15 -5.94
C LEU A 149 -3.27 15.07 -6.54
N SER A 150 -2.57 14.30 -5.71
CA SER A 150 -1.70 13.19 -6.17
C SER A 150 -2.49 12.11 -6.89
N VAL A 151 -3.68 11.75 -6.37
CA VAL A 151 -4.58 10.77 -7.02
C VAL A 151 -5.12 11.32 -8.34
N LEU A 152 -5.53 12.58 -8.37
CA LEU A 152 -6.01 13.23 -9.60
C LEU A 152 -4.89 13.31 -10.66
N LEU A 153 -3.68 13.65 -10.24
CA LEU A 153 -2.51 13.68 -11.11
C LEU A 153 -2.17 12.29 -11.66
N ALA A 154 -2.18 11.25 -10.81
CA ALA A 154 -1.96 9.88 -11.26
C ALA A 154 -3.03 9.43 -12.28
N GLY A 155 -4.31 9.74 -12.02
CA GLY A 155 -5.40 9.49 -12.97
C GLY A 155 -5.22 10.23 -14.29
N PHE A 156 -4.80 11.50 -14.24
CA PHE A 156 -4.49 12.29 -15.44
C PHE A 156 -3.33 11.69 -16.25
N LEU A 157 -2.24 11.29 -15.57
CA LEU A 157 -1.09 10.68 -16.23
C LEU A 157 -1.46 9.36 -16.90
N LEU A 158 -2.24 8.50 -16.23
CA LEU A 158 -2.76 7.27 -16.80
C LEU A 158 -3.64 7.55 -18.03
N PHE A 159 -4.56 8.51 -17.94
CA PHE A 159 -5.40 8.90 -19.06
C PHE A 159 -4.56 9.44 -20.24
N HIS A 160 -3.65 10.36 -19.97
CA HIS A 160 -2.79 10.98 -20.99
C HIS A 160 -1.87 9.97 -21.68
N ALA A 161 -1.33 9.00 -20.94
CA ALA A 161 -0.48 7.97 -21.51
C ALA A 161 -1.25 7.00 -22.44
N ASN A 162 -2.50 6.66 -22.09
CA ASN A 162 -3.24 5.63 -22.81
C ASN A 162 -4.15 6.17 -23.93
N VAL A 163 -4.73 7.38 -23.77
CA VAL A 163 -5.72 7.92 -24.73
C VAL A 163 -5.06 8.87 -25.72
N GLY A 164 -4.00 9.56 -25.33
CA GLY A 164 -3.36 10.59 -26.15
C GLY A 164 -2.21 10.10 -27.06
N GLY A 165 -1.89 8.81 -27.07
CA GLY A 165 -0.73 8.29 -27.83
C GLY A 165 0.61 8.85 -27.36
N ASN A 166 0.72 9.24 -26.10
CA ASN A 166 1.88 9.92 -25.53
C ASN A 166 2.80 8.99 -24.71
N ALA A 167 2.73 7.67 -24.93
CA ALA A 167 3.47 6.67 -24.19
C ALA A 167 4.98 6.97 -24.10
N GLU A 168 5.60 7.24 -25.23
CA GLU A 168 7.05 7.48 -25.36
C GLU A 168 7.57 8.68 -24.53
N LYS A 169 6.69 9.62 -24.15
CA LYS A 169 7.07 10.78 -23.34
C LYS A 169 7.44 10.43 -21.90
N TYR A 170 7.07 9.25 -21.43
CA TYR A 170 7.22 8.85 -20.03
C TYR A 170 8.47 8.02 -19.75
N GLY A 171 9.24 7.60 -20.78
CA GLY A 171 10.48 6.85 -20.62
C GLY A 171 10.32 5.64 -19.70
N ALA A 172 11.12 5.52 -18.65
CA ALA A 172 11.09 4.38 -17.73
C ALA A 172 9.74 4.19 -17.00
N LEU A 173 8.90 5.22 -16.92
CA LEU A 173 7.57 5.14 -16.32
C LEU A 173 6.52 4.57 -17.30
N GLU A 174 6.83 4.46 -18.60
CA GLU A 174 5.92 3.95 -19.63
C GLU A 174 5.33 2.60 -19.20
N LYS A 175 6.16 1.67 -18.73
CA LYS A 175 5.75 0.32 -18.34
C LYS A 175 4.73 0.27 -17.19
N TYR A 176 4.62 1.36 -16.39
CA TYR A 176 3.62 1.48 -15.31
C TYR A 176 2.39 2.24 -15.75
N LEU A 177 2.54 3.20 -16.67
CA LEU A 177 1.46 4.09 -17.08
C LEU A 177 0.69 3.59 -18.30
N VAL A 178 1.34 2.86 -19.22
CA VAL A 178 0.70 2.35 -20.45
C VAL A 178 0.09 0.98 -20.20
N PHE A 179 -1.23 0.92 -20.29
CA PHE A 179 -1.98 -0.32 -20.10
C PHE A 179 -2.09 -1.08 -21.44
N ASN A 180 -1.30 -2.12 -21.58
CA ASN A 180 -1.30 -3.06 -22.71
C ASN A 180 -1.32 -4.51 -22.20
N ASP A 181 -1.37 -5.48 -23.10
CA ASP A 181 -1.47 -6.90 -22.72
C ASP A 181 -0.27 -7.38 -21.88
N SER A 182 0.93 -6.85 -22.10
CA SER A 182 2.14 -7.20 -21.33
C SER A 182 2.24 -6.43 -20.00
N TRP A 183 1.36 -5.46 -19.72
CA TRP A 183 1.38 -4.67 -18.49
C TRP A 183 1.36 -5.56 -17.24
N GLY A 184 2.25 -5.25 -16.29
CA GLY A 184 2.29 -5.95 -15.01
C GLY A 184 2.53 -7.46 -15.13
N THR A 185 3.36 -7.89 -16.08
CA THR A 185 3.63 -9.31 -16.36
C THR A 185 2.35 -10.04 -16.77
N ASN A 186 1.81 -9.66 -17.94
CA ASN A 186 0.57 -10.18 -18.57
C ASN A 186 -0.74 -9.93 -17.78
N ARG A 187 -0.71 -9.09 -16.71
CA ARG A 187 -1.96 -8.71 -16.02
C ARG A 187 -2.90 -7.92 -16.91
N GLY A 188 -2.37 -7.05 -17.79
CA GLY A 188 -3.19 -6.33 -18.77
C GLY A 188 -3.99 -7.27 -19.67
N TYR A 189 -3.37 -8.35 -20.16
CA TYR A 189 -4.04 -9.38 -20.94
C TYR A 189 -5.17 -10.04 -20.16
N ILE A 190 -4.88 -10.58 -18.96
CA ILE A 190 -5.91 -11.31 -18.20
C ILE A 190 -7.02 -10.40 -17.70
N TRP A 191 -6.73 -9.13 -17.38
CA TRP A 191 -7.78 -8.18 -17.00
C TRP A 191 -8.71 -7.87 -18.18
N ARG A 192 -8.17 -7.60 -19.37
CA ARG A 192 -8.96 -7.38 -20.58
C ARG A 192 -9.81 -8.61 -20.89
N LYS A 193 -9.20 -9.80 -20.91
CA LYS A 193 -9.90 -11.07 -21.17
C LYS A 193 -10.97 -11.39 -20.11
N SER A 194 -10.76 -11.03 -18.85
CA SER A 194 -11.77 -11.18 -17.80
C SER A 194 -13.04 -10.38 -18.09
N PHE A 195 -12.91 -9.13 -18.59
CA PHE A 195 -14.07 -8.33 -18.99
C PHE A 195 -14.75 -8.86 -20.26
N GLU A 196 -13.97 -9.44 -21.20
CA GLU A 196 -14.53 -10.12 -22.36
C GLU A 196 -15.35 -11.35 -21.93
N LEU A 197 -14.82 -12.19 -21.06
CA LEU A 197 -15.54 -13.32 -20.48
C LEU A 197 -16.83 -12.91 -19.78
N TYR A 198 -16.75 -11.85 -18.95
CA TYR A 198 -17.93 -11.35 -18.23
C TYR A 198 -19.07 -10.91 -19.16
N ARG A 199 -18.75 -10.31 -20.31
CA ARG A 199 -19.77 -9.92 -21.30
C ARG A 199 -20.62 -11.09 -21.77
N ASP A 200 -20.02 -12.27 -21.88
CA ASP A 200 -20.65 -13.49 -22.36
C ASP A 200 -21.41 -14.26 -21.27
N PHE A 201 -21.35 -13.81 -20.02
CA PHE A 201 -22.04 -14.48 -18.92
C PHE A 201 -23.55 -14.39 -19.07
N LYS A 202 -24.25 -15.49 -18.68
CA LYS A 202 -25.70 -15.48 -18.53
C LYS A 202 -26.14 -14.49 -17.45
N PRO A 203 -27.37 -13.94 -17.49
CA PRO A 203 -27.80 -12.90 -16.53
C PRO A 203 -27.56 -13.24 -15.06
N MET A 204 -27.84 -14.47 -14.63
CA MET A 204 -27.58 -14.90 -13.23
C MET A 204 -26.09 -14.87 -12.90
N HIS A 205 -25.21 -15.33 -13.82
CA HIS A 205 -23.77 -15.29 -13.61
C HIS A 205 -23.19 -13.87 -13.69
N LYS A 206 -23.87 -12.95 -14.40
CA LYS A 206 -23.51 -11.53 -14.35
C LYS A 206 -23.74 -10.90 -12.99
N LEU A 207 -24.68 -11.38 -12.19
CA LEU A 207 -24.98 -10.85 -10.85
C LEU A 207 -24.19 -11.57 -9.76
N PHE A 208 -24.08 -12.91 -9.84
CA PHE A 208 -23.57 -13.75 -8.75
C PHE A 208 -22.29 -14.51 -9.09
N GLY A 209 -21.74 -14.33 -10.31
CA GLY A 209 -20.56 -15.04 -10.79
C GLY A 209 -20.82 -16.55 -11.03
N HIS A 210 -19.74 -17.33 -11.05
CA HIS A 210 -19.77 -18.78 -11.29
C HIS A 210 -19.43 -19.61 -10.06
N GLY A 211 -19.15 -18.96 -8.95
CA GLY A 211 -18.73 -19.58 -7.69
C GLY A 211 -17.28 -19.25 -7.32
N ALA A 212 -16.98 -19.36 -6.03
CA ALA A 212 -15.62 -19.14 -5.53
C ALA A 212 -14.64 -20.09 -6.23
N ASP A 213 -13.42 -19.62 -6.44
CA ASP A 213 -12.29 -20.38 -7.01
C ASP A 213 -12.50 -20.95 -8.44
N THR A 214 -13.48 -20.42 -9.18
CA THR A 214 -13.77 -20.89 -10.55
C THR A 214 -12.99 -20.14 -11.64
N PHE A 215 -12.17 -19.15 -11.29
CA PHE A 215 -11.48 -18.27 -12.26
C PHE A 215 -10.61 -19.07 -13.23
N GLY A 216 -9.71 -19.92 -12.75
CA GLY A 216 -8.83 -20.75 -13.58
C GLY A 216 -9.60 -21.71 -14.49
N ILE A 217 -10.71 -22.28 -14.00
CA ILE A 217 -11.58 -23.15 -14.80
C ILE A 217 -12.24 -22.35 -15.93
N LEU A 218 -12.73 -21.15 -15.65
CA LEU A 218 -13.37 -20.28 -16.66
C LEU A 218 -12.38 -19.84 -17.73
N THR A 219 -11.18 -19.41 -17.34
CA THR A 219 -10.15 -18.97 -18.29
C THR A 219 -9.69 -20.12 -19.18
N VAL A 220 -9.38 -21.29 -18.61
CA VAL A 220 -8.98 -22.46 -19.39
C VAL A 220 -10.10 -22.94 -20.32
N SER A 221 -11.35 -22.99 -19.86
CA SER A 221 -12.48 -23.48 -20.67
C SER A 221 -12.86 -22.56 -21.82
N LYS A 222 -12.62 -21.24 -21.69
CA LYS A 222 -13.05 -20.23 -22.67
C LYS A 222 -11.93 -19.69 -23.53
N LEU A 223 -10.73 -19.56 -22.99
CA LEU A 223 -9.59 -18.95 -23.66
C LEU A 223 -8.53 -19.99 -24.08
N GLY A 224 -8.42 -21.10 -23.37
CA GLY A 224 -7.62 -22.28 -23.71
C GLY A 224 -6.32 -22.01 -24.47
N ALA A 225 -6.32 -22.30 -25.76
CA ALA A 225 -5.15 -22.17 -26.64
C ALA A 225 -4.75 -20.73 -26.98
N GLU A 226 -5.59 -19.73 -26.68
CA GLU A 226 -5.27 -18.31 -26.94
C GLU A 226 -4.46 -17.66 -25.83
N MET A 227 -4.31 -18.34 -24.69
CA MET A 227 -3.60 -17.78 -23.54
C MET A 227 -2.09 -17.88 -23.71
N PRO A 228 -1.32 -16.78 -23.43
CA PRO A 228 0.13 -16.83 -23.44
C PRO A 228 0.70 -17.73 -22.32
N GLU A 229 -0.06 -17.88 -21.23
CA GLU A 229 0.26 -18.71 -20.07
C GLU A 229 -1.04 -19.12 -19.35
N ARG A 230 -0.96 -20.07 -18.43
CA ARG A 230 -2.12 -20.49 -17.64
C ARG A 230 -2.37 -19.53 -16.48
N PHE A 231 -3.54 -18.90 -16.47
CA PHE A 231 -3.97 -17.99 -15.40
C PHE A 231 -4.93 -18.70 -14.43
N GLU A 232 -4.45 -18.96 -13.22
CA GLU A 232 -5.29 -19.49 -12.13
C GLU A 232 -6.09 -18.39 -11.41
N ASN A 233 -5.67 -17.13 -11.58
CA ASN A 233 -6.28 -15.97 -10.93
C ASN A 233 -6.08 -14.69 -11.75
N ALA A 234 -6.83 -13.64 -11.38
CA ALA A 234 -6.81 -12.35 -12.09
C ALA A 234 -5.63 -11.44 -11.70
N HIS A 235 -4.79 -11.79 -10.73
CA HIS A 235 -3.78 -10.90 -10.13
C HIS A 235 -4.35 -9.54 -9.68
N ASN A 236 -5.62 -9.52 -9.34
CA ASN A 236 -6.39 -8.43 -8.77
C ASN A 236 -7.54 -9.06 -8.00
N GLU A 237 -7.52 -8.97 -6.66
CA GLU A 237 -8.49 -9.66 -5.81
C GLU A 237 -9.92 -9.16 -6.06
N TYR A 238 -10.08 -7.87 -6.38
CA TYR A 238 -11.40 -7.32 -6.66
C TYR A 238 -11.94 -7.80 -8.02
N LEU A 239 -11.10 -7.89 -9.05
CA LEU A 239 -11.47 -8.46 -10.33
C LEU A 239 -11.75 -9.96 -10.22
N GLN A 240 -10.96 -10.68 -9.41
CA GLN A 240 -11.21 -12.09 -9.08
C GLN A 240 -12.62 -12.26 -8.52
N TYR A 241 -12.98 -11.49 -7.51
CA TYR A 241 -14.32 -11.55 -6.90
C TYR A 241 -15.42 -11.09 -7.86
N PHE A 242 -15.16 -10.06 -8.67
CA PHE A 242 -16.10 -9.61 -9.68
C PHE A 242 -16.48 -10.73 -10.66
N ILE A 243 -15.52 -11.55 -11.10
CA ILE A 243 -15.75 -12.66 -12.02
C ILE A 243 -16.35 -13.88 -11.32
N THR A 244 -15.85 -14.21 -10.12
CA THR A 244 -16.19 -15.49 -9.46
C THR A 244 -17.44 -15.42 -8.61
N ILE A 245 -17.67 -14.34 -7.88
CA ILE A 245 -18.85 -14.14 -7.02
C ILE A 245 -19.74 -12.97 -7.46
N GLY A 246 -19.44 -12.39 -8.60
CA GLY A 246 -20.21 -11.34 -9.24
C GLY A 246 -20.14 -9.99 -8.54
N PRO A 247 -20.75 -8.95 -9.17
CA PRO A 247 -20.83 -7.60 -8.59
C PRO A 247 -21.46 -7.58 -7.20
N MET A 248 -22.47 -8.41 -6.93
CA MET A 248 -23.14 -8.45 -5.62
C MET A 248 -22.18 -8.92 -4.52
N GLY A 249 -21.41 -9.98 -4.80
CA GLY A 249 -20.38 -10.47 -3.87
C GLY A 249 -19.26 -9.45 -3.68
N LEU A 250 -18.78 -8.85 -4.75
CA LEU A 250 -17.75 -7.81 -4.68
C LEU A 250 -18.20 -6.59 -3.88
N ILE A 251 -19.42 -6.07 -4.12
CA ILE A 251 -19.95 -4.93 -3.36
C ILE A 251 -20.06 -5.27 -1.88
N SER A 252 -20.54 -6.47 -1.55
CA SER A 252 -20.64 -6.94 -0.16
C SER A 252 -19.26 -7.01 0.50
N TYR A 253 -18.25 -7.53 -0.20
CA TYR A 253 -16.87 -7.63 0.29
C TYR A 253 -16.26 -6.24 0.54
N VAL A 254 -16.35 -5.34 -0.43
CA VAL A 254 -15.82 -3.98 -0.32
C VAL A 254 -16.54 -3.18 0.78
N ALA A 255 -17.87 -3.30 0.86
CA ALA A 255 -18.65 -2.67 1.93
C ALA A 255 -18.26 -3.20 3.31
N PHE A 256 -18.04 -4.50 3.44
CA PHE A 256 -17.58 -5.12 4.68
C PHE A 256 -16.22 -4.56 5.11
N LEU A 257 -15.20 -4.61 4.23
CA LEU A 257 -13.86 -4.08 4.54
C LEU A 257 -13.89 -2.58 4.81
N GLY A 258 -14.61 -1.81 3.99
CA GLY A 258 -14.77 -0.36 4.16
C GLY A 258 -15.43 0.02 5.47
N SER A 259 -16.49 -0.73 5.88
CA SER A 259 -17.15 -0.51 7.16
C SER A 259 -16.23 -0.82 8.35
N ALA A 260 -15.46 -1.91 8.26
CA ALA A 260 -14.50 -2.31 9.29
C ALA A 260 -13.38 -1.27 9.45
N VAL A 261 -12.77 -0.82 8.34
CA VAL A 261 -11.74 0.23 8.37
C VAL A 261 -12.31 1.54 8.93
N THR A 262 -13.49 1.95 8.47
CA THR A 262 -14.15 3.17 8.95
C THR A 262 -14.42 3.10 10.46
N ARG A 263 -14.88 1.95 10.96
CA ARG A 263 -15.13 1.75 12.39
C ARG A 263 -13.85 1.78 13.20
N MET A 264 -12.79 1.09 12.75
CA MET A 264 -11.48 1.14 13.39
C MET A 264 -10.92 2.57 13.40
N TRP A 265 -10.99 3.28 12.26
CA TRP A 265 -10.51 4.65 12.12
C TRP A 265 -11.20 5.61 13.10
N LYS A 266 -12.54 5.56 13.18
CA LYS A 266 -13.30 6.36 14.15
C LYS A 266 -12.97 6.04 15.61
N SER A 267 -12.59 4.80 15.89
CA SER A 267 -12.23 4.35 17.24
C SER A 267 -10.82 4.76 17.67
N LEU A 268 -9.96 5.26 16.77
CA LEU A 268 -8.57 5.60 17.09
C LEU A 268 -8.44 6.74 18.12
N GLU A 269 -9.41 7.62 18.22
CA GLU A 269 -9.38 8.72 19.20
C GLU A 269 -9.52 8.21 20.64
N THR A 270 -10.32 7.18 20.85
CA THR A 270 -10.56 6.59 22.18
C THR A 270 -9.70 5.35 22.44
N LYS A 271 -9.33 4.63 21.39
CA LYS A 271 -8.60 3.35 21.42
C LYS A 271 -7.42 3.36 20.45
N PRO A 272 -6.39 4.18 20.70
CA PRO A 272 -5.30 4.38 19.74
C PRO A 272 -4.51 3.10 19.43
N TYR A 273 -4.53 2.07 20.30
CA TYR A 273 -3.83 0.81 20.08
C TYR A 273 -4.36 0.00 18.89
N ILE A 274 -5.58 0.29 18.40
CA ILE A 274 -6.18 -0.34 17.22
C ILE A 274 -5.46 0.09 15.92
N ILE A 275 -4.69 1.17 15.95
CA ILE A 275 -4.03 1.77 14.78
C ILE A 275 -3.23 0.74 13.96
N GLY A 276 -2.56 -0.20 14.62
CA GLY A 276 -1.79 -1.25 13.95
C GLY A 276 -2.67 -2.14 13.07
N CYS A 277 -3.80 -2.61 13.60
CA CYS A 277 -4.76 -3.40 12.84
C CYS A 277 -5.36 -2.58 11.68
N CYS A 278 -5.75 -1.33 11.94
CA CYS A 278 -6.31 -0.44 10.94
C CYS A 278 -5.35 -0.27 9.75
N PHE A 279 -4.08 0.06 10.00
CA PHE A 279 -3.10 0.26 8.93
C PHE A 279 -2.67 -1.05 8.24
N ALA A 280 -2.67 -2.17 8.94
CA ALA A 280 -2.45 -3.47 8.31
C ALA A 280 -3.53 -3.77 7.26
N ILE A 281 -4.79 -3.50 7.58
CA ILE A 281 -5.90 -3.69 6.65
C ILE A 281 -5.87 -2.68 5.51
N ILE A 282 -5.59 -1.39 5.78
CA ILE A 282 -5.42 -0.38 4.73
C ILE A 282 -4.33 -0.79 3.74
N CYS A 283 -3.16 -1.24 4.21
CA CYS A 283 -2.09 -1.73 3.34
C CYS A 283 -2.53 -2.93 2.51
N TYR A 284 -3.27 -3.88 3.12
CA TYR A 284 -3.76 -5.06 2.41
C TYR A 284 -4.73 -4.70 1.30
N ILE A 285 -5.80 -3.95 1.60
CA ILE A 285 -6.85 -3.60 0.62
C ILE A 285 -6.29 -2.77 -0.55
N THR A 286 -5.27 -1.95 -0.29
CA THR A 286 -4.63 -1.15 -1.34
C THR A 286 -3.79 -2.04 -2.25
N GLN A 287 -3.02 -2.97 -1.69
CA GLN A 287 -2.21 -3.91 -2.47
C GLN A 287 -3.08 -4.92 -3.26
N ALA A 288 -4.26 -5.29 -2.75
CA ALA A 288 -5.19 -6.24 -3.36
C ALA A 288 -5.65 -5.83 -4.77
N VAL A 289 -5.53 -4.54 -5.14
CA VAL A 289 -5.82 -4.05 -6.50
C VAL A 289 -4.91 -4.67 -7.56
N VAL A 290 -3.68 -5.01 -7.18
CA VAL A 290 -2.65 -5.56 -8.08
C VAL A 290 -2.06 -6.87 -7.56
N ASN A 291 -2.75 -7.54 -6.65
CA ASN A 291 -2.28 -8.78 -6.03
C ASN A 291 -3.45 -9.76 -5.82
N ILE A 292 -3.11 -10.95 -5.35
CA ILE A 292 -4.05 -12.04 -5.10
C ILE A 292 -4.17 -12.33 -3.61
N SER A 293 -5.30 -12.89 -3.23
CA SER A 293 -5.47 -13.54 -1.93
C SER A 293 -4.66 -14.84 -1.92
N VAL A 294 -3.74 -14.98 -0.97
CA VAL A 294 -2.93 -16.19 -0.82
C VAL A 294 -3.11 -16.80 0.57
N PRO A 295 -3.03 -18.14 0.68
CA PRO A 295 -3.26 -18.86 1.96
C PRO A 295 -2.35 -18.42 3.11
N ILE A 296 -1.19 -17.84 2.83
CA ILE A 296 -0.24 -17.35 3.85
C ILE A 296 -0.65 -15.99 4.42
N THR A 297 -1.17 -15.09 3.59
CA THR A 297 -1.43 -13.68 3.98
C THR A 297 -2.87 -13.43 4.39
N SER A 298 -3.84 -14.12 3.75
CA SER A 298 -5.26 -13.89 4.00
C SER A 298 -5.71 -14.25 5.42
N PRO A 299 -5.29 -15.35 6.02
CA PRO A 299 -5.62 -15.65 7.43
C PRO A 299 -5.09 -14.59 8.39
N VAL A 300 -3.90 -14.05 8.14
CA VAL A 300 -3.31 -12.96 8.95
C VAL A 300 -4.14 -11.69 8.82
N MET A 301 -4.59 -11.37 7.62
CA MET A 301 -5.48 -10.23 7.38
C MET A 301 -6.79 -10.38 8.16
N TRP A 302 -7.46 -11.53 8.05
CA TRP A 302 -8.71 -11.81 8.77
C TRP A 302 -8.54 -11.79 10.28
N MET A 303 -7.42 -12.31 10.78
CA MET A 303 -7.08 -12.26 12.21
C MET A 303 -6.91 -10.83 12.69
N LEU A 304 -6.14 -10.01 11.99
CA LEU A 304 -5.92 -8.60 12.36
C LEU A 304 -7.21 -7.78 12.28
N LEU A 305 -8.05 -8.04 11.27
CA LEU A 305 -9.36 -7.42 11.15
C LEU A 305 -10.26 -7.80 12.33
N SER A 306 -10.32 -9.09 12.68
CA SER A 306 -11.12 -9.59 13.80
C SER A 306 -10.65 -9.01 15.13
N ILE A 307 -9.33 -8.96 15.38
CA ILE A 307 -8.75 -8.33 16.59
C ILE A 307 -9.13 -6.85 16.65
N GLY A 308 -8.96 -6.12 15.54
CA GLY A 308 -9.30 -4.70 15.46
C GLY A 308 -10.78 -4.45 15.74
N MET A 309 -11.66 -5.25 15.14
CA MET A 309 -13.11 -5.13 15.35
C MET A 309 -13.56 -5.53 16.75
N ALA A 310 -12.98 -6.59 17.34
CA ALA A 310 -13.23 -6.96 18.72
C ALA A 310 -12.83 -5.86 19.68
N ALA A 311 -11.64 -5.27 19.47
CA ALA A 311 -11.16 -4.16 20.27
C ALA A 311 -12.04 -2.90 20.14
N CYS A 312 -12.63 -2.63 18.97
CA CYS A 312 -13.62 -1.55 18.82
C CYS A 312 -14.85 -1.76 19.70
N ASN A 313 -15.26 -3.01 19.92
CA ASN A 313 -16.48 -3.36 20.64
C ASN A 313 -16.26 -3.48 22.15
N GLN A 314 -15.04 -3.61 22.65
CA GLN A 314 -14.78 -3.64 24.09
C GLN A 314 -15.32 -2.36 24.73
N ARG A 315 -16.14 -2.52 25.77
CA ARG A 315 -16.50 -1.39 26.65
C ARG A 315 -15.21 -0.93 27.35
N ASN A 316 -15.02 0.38 27.51
CA ASN A 316 -13.98 0.88 28.40
C ASN A 316 -14.34 0.33 29.78
N ILE A 317 -13.54 -0.60 30.28
CA ILE A 317 -13.60 -1.02 31.68
C ILE A 317 -12.84 0.11 32.38
N ASP A 318 -13.61 1.07 32.91
CA ASP A 318 -13.12 2.15 33.79
C ASP A 318 -12.65 1.56 35.13
#